data_a9c1f4276b0dfbeb024527c8af5888b3
#
_entry.id   a9c1f4276b0dfbeb024527c8af5888b3
#
_cell.length_a   1.000
_cell.length_b   1.000
_cell.length_c   1.000
_cell.angle_alpha   90.00
_cell.angle_beta   90.00
_cell.angle_gamma   90.00
#
_symmetry.space_group_name_H-M   'P 1'
#
loop_
_entity.id
_entity.type
_entity.pdbx_description
1 polymer ?
#
loop_
_entity_poly.entity_id
_entity_poly.type
_entity_poly.pdbx_seq_one_letter_code
_entity_poly.pdbx_strand_id
1 'polypeptide(L)'
;VELVSYILIVVLVVLAGAGAVYGYQSLRGPRKLEEIGNLIAGERYREALAECQRIIQQDDRSMIAHFLAGQCHQALSEYPMAVVEYKNCIRIGKFDDQVKEIPVRRGLARSLIESGNANEAKNEFLILTTLEPNQFENHFELGRLFHRGGIYPKSIKFLQTATALNVKNAEAFNVLGQSHYALKQYHDARAALIRAVQLKPDLKAAHYYLGLALRYLNDLDWALKEFEIAEKDDGLRDKALLAKGMVLLDQGNFSKAITELERGLKFAPPGSETMIQLYYLIGVAAEKGRDVHKAIASWEKIEQIKPGYRDVRDKLRQYQEFRTDDSVKDFLIMNTTQFENACRRIIEKMGFQVLHLMLNGEMSVTGVGTDADVKSRNRGQKTLFFISRDMAALPEKIVREFHESMREKGALRGVIMTTGEVMPAALNYATTRPIEIYDSSAVVPFIRTAMN
;
A
#
# COMPACT_ATOMS: atom_id res chain seq x y z
N VAL A 1 -89.12 9.91 -30.83
CA VAL A 1 -88.97 10.45 -29.49
C VAL A 1 -88.52 9.33 -28.55
N GLU A 2 -89.12 8.10 -28.58
CA GLU A 2 -88.76 7.00 -27.71
C GLU A 2 -87.32 6.46 -27.82
N LEU A 3 -86.83 6.37 -29.05
CA LEU A 3 -85.45 5.89 -29.31
C LEU A 3 -84.36 6.83 -28.73
N VAL A 4 -84.59 8.14 -28.78
CA VAL A 4 -83.63 9.16 -28.24
C VAL A 4 -83.65 9.11 -26.70
N SER A 5 -84.83 8.93 -26.10
CA SER A 5 -84.94 8.76 -24.61
C SER A 5 -84.24 7.52 -24.14
N TYR A 6 -84.29 6.43 -24.88
CA TYR A 6 -83.66 5.14 -24.50
C TYR A 6 -82.12 5.28 -24.58
N ILE A 7 -81.58 5.92 -25.62
CA ILE A 7 -80.16 6.20 -25.77
C ILE A 7 -79.67 7.09 -24.61
N LEU A 8 -80.45 8.11 -24.24
CA LEU A 8 -80.11 9.02 -23.16
C LEU A 8 -80.02 8.33 -21.80
N ILE A 9 -80.96 7.41 -21.53
CA ILE A 9 -80.95 6.59 -20.31
C ILE A 9 -79.72 5.68 -20.31
N VAL A 10 -79.43 4.98 -21.38
CA VAL A 10 -78.26 4.11 -21.49
C VAL A 10 -76.95 4.89 -21.25
N VAL A 11 -76.81 6.09 -21.85
CA VAL A 11 -75.64 6.95 -21.63
C VAL A 11 -75.54 7.39 -20.15
N LEU A 12 -76.64 7.76 -19.50
CA LEU A 12 -76.68 8.13 -18.09
C LEU A 12 -76.31 6.97 -17.19
N VAL A 13 -76.81 5.76 -17.46
CA VAL A 13 -76.45 4.55 -16.70
C VAL A 13 -74.96 4.21 -16.84
N VAL A 14 -74.39 4.34 -18.05
CA VAL A 14 -72.97 4.14 -18.32
C VAL A 14 -72.14 5.19 -17.61
N LEU A 15 -72.52 6.46 -17.65
CA LEU A 15 -71.85 7.54 -16.95
C LEU A 15 -71.94 7.39 -15.41
N ALA A 16 -73.10 7.02 -14.90
CA ALA A 16 -73.31 6.73 -13.47
C ALA A 16 -72.47 5.52 -13.01
N GLY A 17 -72.45 4.47 -13.82
CA GLY A 17 -71.58 3.29 -13.59
C GLY A 17 -70.13 3.61 -13.63
N ALA A 18 -69.65 4.40 -14.63
CA ALA A 18 -68.28 4.89 -14.71
C ALA A 18 -67.91 5.80 -13.52
N GLY A 19 -68.86 6.69 -13.12
CA GLY A 19 -68.69 7.56 -11.96
C GLY A 19 -68.62 6.76 -10.62
N ALA A 20 -69.43 5.72 -10.48
CA ALA A 20 -69.36 4.84 -9.30
C ALA A 20 -68.07 4.03 -9.24
N VAL A 21 -67.63 3.51 -10.40
CA VAL A 21 -66.32 2.81 -10.49
C VAL A 21 -65.17 3.75 -10.19
N TYR A 22 -65.20 4.97 -10.74
CA TYR A 22 -64.20 6.00 -10.49
C TYR A 22 -64.17 6.43 -9.01
N GLY A 23 -65.33 6.68 -8.41
CA GLY A 23 -65.48 7.01 -7.01
C GLY A 23 -64.98 5.88 -6.07
N TYR A 24 -65.31 4.64 -6.43
CA TYR A 24 -64.82 3.46 -5.68
C TYR A 24 -63.34 3.27 -5.79
N GLN A 25 -62.74 3.50 -6.95
CA GLN A 25 -61.31 3.44 -7.15
C GLN A 25 -60.58 4.58 -6.43
N SER A 26 -61.11 5.81 -6.45
CA SER A 26 -60.55 6.97 -5.79
C SER A 26 -60.53 6.87 -4.25
N LEU A 27 -61.52 6.17 -3.67
CA LEU A 27 -61.61 5.89 -2.21
C LEU A 27 -60.73 4.72 -1.75
N ARG A 28 -60.45 3.76 -2.64
CA ARG A 28 -59.59 2.61 -2.31
C ARG A 28 -58.11 2.89 -2.40
N GLY A 29 -57.68 3.81 -3.29
CA GLY A 29 -56.30 4.17 -3.50
C GLY A 29 -55.59 4.63 -2.22
N PRO A 30 -56.11 5.63 -1.50
CA PRO A 30 -55.48 6.12 -0.27
C PRO A 30 -55.35 5.06 0.83
N ARG A 31 -56.38 4.21 1.02
CA ARG A 31 -56.39 3.16 2.03
C ARG A 31 -55.35 2.07 1.77
N LYS A 32 -55.15 1.68 0.51
CA LYS A 32 -54.11 0.70 0.13
C LYS A 32 -52.71 1.25 0.36
N LEU A 33 -52.46 2.52 0.09
CA LEU A 33 -51.16 3.16 0.35
C LEU A 33 -50.87 3.26 1.85
N GLU A 34 -51.86 3.56 2.66
CA GLU A 34 -51.76 3.53 4.12
C GLU A 34 -51.46 2.12 4.67
N GLU A 35 -52.10 1.09 4.09
CA GLU A 35 -51.84 -0.32 4.43
C GLU A 35 -50.38 -0.69 4.09
N ILE A 36 -49.86 -0.32 2.91
CA ILE A 36 -48.48 -0.54 2.55
C ILE A 36 -47.51 0.21 3.51
N GLY A 37 -47.83 1.45 3.88
CA GLY A 37 -47.07 2.21 4.86
C GLY A 37 -47.00 1.47 6.22
N ASN A 38 -48.12 0.93 6.69
CA ASN A 38 -48.18 0.12 7.93
C ASN A 38 -47.39 -1.17 7.83
N LEU A 39 -47.39 -1.84 6.67
CA LEU A 39 -46.57 -3.04 6.43
C LEU A 39 -45.06 -2.71 6.45
N ILE A 40 -44.66 -1.60 5.86
CA ILE A 40 -43.27 -1.11 5.89
C ILE A 40 -42.86 -0.75 7.33
N ALA A 41 -43.71 -0.03 8.05
CA ALA A 41 -43.47 0.33 9.45
C ALA A 41 -43.39 -0.92 10.36
N GLY A 42 -44.08 -1.97 10.02
CA GLY A 42 -44.01 -3.28 10.68
C GLY A 42 -42.93 -4.22 10.14
N GLU A 43 -42.00 -3.72 9.32
CA GLU A 43 -40.88 -4.47 8.69
C GLU A 43 -41.33 -5.67 7.83
N ARG A 44 -42.59 -5.71 7.41
CA ARG A 44 -43.18 -6.75 6.55
C ARG A 44 -42.92 -6.41 5.07
N TYR A 45 -41.66 -6.22 4.71
CA TYR A 45 -41.25 -5.68 3.38
C TYR A 45 -41.71 -6.54 2.20
N ARG A 46 -41.72 -7.87 2.33
CA ARG A 46 -42.17 -8.77 1.24
C ARG A 46 -43.64 -8.64 0.96
N GLU A 47 -44.46 -8.46 1.99
CA GLU A 47 -45.93 -8.28 1.83
C GLU A 47 -46.20 -6.88 1.25
N ALA A 48 -45.53 -5.85 1.77
CA ALA A 48 -45.59 -4.51 1.23
C ALA A 48 -45.21 -4.48 -0.27
N LEU A 49 -44.16 -5.20 -0.64
CA LEU A 49 -43.71 -5.32 -2.02
C LEU A 49 -44.74 -5.98 -2.92
N ALA A 50 -45.41 -7.05 -2.46
CA ALA A 50 -46.47 -7.72 -3.21
C ALA A 50 -47.66 -6.78 -3.48
N GLU A 51 -48.04 -5.94 -2.51
CA GLU A 51 -49.10 -4.94 -2.71
C GLU A 51 -48.65 -3.80 -3.65
N CYS A 52 -47.37 -3.33 -3.54
CA CYS A 52 -46.82 -2.39 -4.50
C CYS A 52 -46.85 -2.94 -5.93
N GLN A 53 -46.45 -4.20 -6.13
CA GLN A 53 -46.45 -4.84 -7.44
C GLN A 53 -47.88 -4.98 -8.02
N ARG A 54 -48.89 -5.24 -7.19
CA ARG A 54 -50.29 -5.23 -7.63
C ARG A 54 -50.75 -3.86 -8.12
N ILE A 55 -50.31 -2.78 -7.45
CA ILE A 55 -50.61 -1.42 -7.89
C ILE A 55 -49.90 -1.12 -9.20
N ILE A 56 -48.60 -1.44 -9.33
CA ILE A 56 -47.81 -1.24 -10.54
C ILE A 56 -48.37 -2.01 -11.74
N GLN A 57 -48.90 -3.23 -11.53
CA GLN A 57 -49.57 -3.98 -12.61
C GLN A 57 -50.88 -3.31 -13.09
N GLN A 58 -51.57 -2.55 -12.24
CA GLN A 58 -52.75 -1.79 -12.60
C GLN A 58 -52.45 -0.43 -13.21
N ASP A 59 -51.42 0.22 -12.70
CA ASP A 59 -50.92 1.54 -13.15
C ASP A 59 -49.39 1.57 -13.07
N ASP A 60 -48.75 1.35 -14.20
CA ASP A 60 -47.27 1.38 -14.38
C ASP A 60 -46.65 2.78 -14.22
N ARG A 61 -47.50 3.81 -14.05
CA ARG A 61 -47.10 5.20 -13.79
C ARG A 61 -47.33 5.62 -12.35
N SER A 62 -47.69 4.71 -11.47
CA SER A 62 -47.85 5.00 -10.05
C SER A 62 -46.50 5.24 -9.39
N MET A 63 -46.08 6.52 -9.34
CA MET A 63 -44.77 6.91 -8.76
C MET A 63 -44.64 6.47 -7.30
N ILE A 64 -45.70 6.60 -6.52
CA ILE A 64 -45.72 6.21 -5.11
C ILE A 64 -45.51 4.70 -4.93
N ALA A 65 -46.10 3.86 -5.79
CA ALA A 65 -45.92 2.43 -5.73
C ALA A 65 -44.49 2.03 -6.10
N HIS A 66 -43.90 2.63 -7.11
CA HIS A 66 -42.48 2.45 -7.46
C HIS A 66 -41.54 2.91 -6.32
N PHE A 67 -41.83 4.06 -5.71
CA PHE A 67 -41.03 4.57 -4.60
C PHE A 67 -41.06 3.60 -3.38
N LEU A 68 -42.24 3.16 -2.97
CA LEU A 68 -42.40 2.21 -1.85
C LEU A 68 -41.80 0.85 -2.19
N ALA A 69 -41.96 0.35 -3.43
CA ALA A 69 -41.29 -0.87 -3.88
C ALA A 69 -39.75 -0.73 -3.83
N GLY A 70 -39.22 0.41 -4.25
CA GLY A 70 -37.79 0.72 -4.15
C GLY A 70 -37.28 0.68 -2.70
N GLN A 71 -38.05 1.25 -1.76
CA GLN A 71 -37.74 1.16 -0.32
C GLN A 71 -37.78 -0.28 0.20
N CYS A 72 -38.76 -1.06 -0.19
CA CYS A 72 -38.87 -2.48 0.20
C CYS A 72 -37.70 -3.30 -0.32
N HIS A 73 -37.36 -3.16 -1.62
CA HIS A 73 -36.20 -3.83 -2.19
C HIS A 73 -34.88 -3.41 -1.51
N GLN A 74 -34.74 -2.14 -1.17
CA GLN A 74 -33.56 -1.65 -0.44
C GLN A 74 -33.46 -2.27 0.96
N ALA A 75 -34.59 -2.36 1.70
CA ALA A 75 -34.64 -2.99 3.02
C ALA A 75 -34.34 -4.50 2.96
N LEU A 76 -34.74 -5.17 1.88
CA LEU A 76 -34.44 -6.57 1.59
C LEU A 76 -33.03 -6.80 1.03
N SER A 77 -32.22 -5.73 0.90
CA SER A 77 -30.88 -5.77 0.27
C SER A 77 -30.91 -6.21 -1.21
N GLU A 78 -32.03 -6.09 -1.87
CA GLU A 78 -32.24 -6.37 -3.30
C GLU A 78 -31.92 -5.11 -4.13
N TYR A 79 -30.68 -4.59 -3.97
CA TYR A 79 -30.28 -3.29 -4.50
C TYR A 79 -30.46 -3.11 -6.02
N PRO A 80 -30.19 -4.11 -6.88
CA PRO A 80 -30.43 -3.97 -8.32
C PRO A 80 -31.89 -3.70 -8.66
N MET A 81 -32.83 -4.34 -7.91
CA MET A 81 -34.27 -4.12 -8.10
C MET A 81 -34.68 -2.74 -7.58
N ALA A 82 -34.15 -2.34 -6.42
CA ALA A 82 -34.37 -0.98 -5.92
C ALA A 82 -33.94 0.11 -6.92
N VAL A 83 -32.80 -0.10 -7.62
CA VAL A 83 -32.33 0.81 -8.68
C VAL A 83 -33.35 0.94 -9.81
N VAL A 84 -33.96 -0.17 -10.24
CA VAL A 84 -34.99 -0.18 -11.29
C VAL A 84 -36.19 0.65 -10.85
N GLU A 85 -36.68 0.42 -9.63
CA GLU A 85 -37.86 1.09 -9.13
C GLU A 85 -37.65 2.60 -8.93
N TYR A 86 -36.52 3.02 -8.37
CA TYR A 86 -36.18 4.44 -8.25
C TYR A 86 -35.94 5.12 -9.62
N LYS A 87 -35.36 4.42 -10.61
CA LYS A 87 -35.24 4.92 -11.97
C LYS A 87 -36.61 5.09 -12.63
N ASN A 88 -37.57 4.21 -12.35
CA ASN A 88 -38.95 4.37 -12.83
C ASN A 88 -39.57 5.64 -12.23
N CYS A 89 -39.36 5.95 -10.95
CA CYS A 89 -39.79 7.22 -10.36
C CYS A 89 -39.23 8.42 -11.12
N ILE A 90 -37.91 8.42 -11.41
CA ILE A 90 -37.25 9.53 -12.15
C ILE A 90 -37.79 9.63 -13.56
N ARG A 91 -38.05 8.51 -14.24
CA ARG A 91 -38.63 8.46 -15.58
C ARG A 91 -40.06 9.04 -15.62
N ILE A 92 -40.88 8.77 -14.62
CA ILE A 92 -42.23 9.32 -14.46
C ILE A 92 -42.14 10.86 -14.27
N GLY A 93 -41.23 11.31 -13.40
CA GLY A 93 -40.82 12.71 -13.27
C GLY A 93 -41.88 13.65 -12.70
N LYS A 94 -43.00 13.15 -12.14
CA LYS A 94 -44.08 13.94 -11.56
C LYS A 94 -43.97 13.96 -10.03
N PHE A 95 -42.89 14.61 -9.54
CA PHE A 95 -42.69 14.77 -8.10
C PHE A 95 -43.75 15.71 -7.48
N ASP A 96 -44.24 15.31 -6.32
CA ASP A 96 -45.29 16.02 -5.56
C ASP A 96 -45.04 15.93 -4.05
N ASP A 97 -46.01 16.27 -3.24
CA ASP A 97 -45.91 16.17 -1.77
C ASP A 97 -45.84 14.72 -1.26
N GLN A 98 -46.37 13.73 -2.02
CA GLN A 98 -46.33 12.31 -1.63
C GLN A 98 -44.97 11.69 -1.96
N VAL A 99 -44.38 12.02 -3.12
CA VAL A 99 -43.09 11.51 -3.54
C VAL A 99 -42.20 12.67 -3.98
N LYS A 100 -41.29 13.08 -3.10
CA LYS A 100 -40.32 14.15 -3.37
C LYS A 100 -39.11 13.61 -4.12
N GLU A 101 -38.51 14.45 -4.97
CA GLU A 101 -37.36 14.09 -5.80
C GLU A 101 -36.13 13.66 -4.97
N ILE A 102 -35.84 14.39 -3.90
CA ILE A 102 -34.64 14.17 -3.07
C ILE A 102 -34.61 12.76 -2.43
N PRO A 103 -35.67 12.26 -1.75
CA PRO A 103 -35.71 10.89 -1.24
C PRO A 103 -35.51 9.83 -2.31
N VAL A 104 -36.11 10.01 -3.50
CA VAL A 104 -35.97 9.07 -4.64
C VAL A 104 -34.53 9.01 -5.10
N ARG A 105 -33.89 10.17 -5.36
CA ARG A 105 -32.50 10.24 -5.78
C ARG A 105 -31.54 9.71 -4.73
N ARG A 106 -31.81 9.98 -3.46
CA ARG A 106 -31.00 9.45 -2.34
C ARG A 106 -31.13 7.93 -2.23
N GLY A 107 -32.32 7.38 -2.38
CA GLY A 107 -32.57 5.92 -2.44
C GLY A 107 -31.84 5.30 -3.63
N LEU A 108 -31.95 5.93 -4.82
CA LEU A 108 -31.25 5.48 -6.03
C LEU A 108 -29.72 5.51 -5.83
N ALA A 109 -29.16 6.62 -5.35
CA ALA A 109 -27.72 6.78 -5.17
C ALA A 109 -27.13 5.73 -4.20
N ARG A 110 -27.82 5.48 -3.08
CA ARG A 110 -27.41 4.44 -2.11
C ARG A 110 -27.49 3.04 -2.73
N SER A 111 -28.59 2.73 -3.40
CA SER A 111 -28.77 1.41 -4.06
C SER A 111 -27.74 1.20 -5.17
N LEU A 112 -27.33 2.26 -5.89
CA LEU A 112 -26.28 2.21 -6.90
C LEU A 112 -24.90 1.93 -6.27
N ILE A 113 -24.59 2.49 -5.09
CA ILE A 113 -23.36 2.17 -4.35
C ILE A 113 -23.31 0.68 -4.02
N GLU A 114 -24.36 0.17 -3.40
CA GLU A 114 -24.46 -1.22 -2.92
C GLU A 114 -24.49 -2.23 -4.08
N SER A 115 -25.01 -1.84 -5.24
CA SER A 115 -24.98 -2.64 -6.47
C SER A 115 -23.67 -2.51 -7.28
N GLY A 116 -22.69 -1.74 -6.80
CA GLY A 116 -21.39 -1.57 -7.45
C GLY A 116 -21.35 -0.55 -8.60
N ASN A 117 -22.45 0.14 -8.87
CA ASN A 117 -22.59 1.11 -9.97
C ASN A 117 -22.07 2.52 -9.59
N ALA A 118 -20.81 2.60 -9.19
CA ALA A 118 -20.19 3.81 -8.63
C ALA A 118 -20.27 5.04 -9.55
N ASN A 119 -20.24 4.89 -10.87
CA ASN A 119 -20.32 6.02 -11.81
C ASN A 119 -21.70 6.66 -11.82
N GLU A 120 -22.76 5.85 -11.84
CA GLU A 120 -24.13 6.34 -11.78
C GLU A 120 -24.41 6.98 -10.41
N ALA A 121 -23.94 6.34 -9.32
CA ALA A 121 -24.06 6.90 -7.97
C ALA A 121 -23.42 8.30 -7.86
N LYS A 122 -22.23 8.50 -8.45
CA LYS A 122 -21.59 9.83 -8.50
C LYS A 122 -22.48 10.87 -9.16
N ASN A 123 -23.15 10.54 -10.26
CA ASN A 123 -24.03 11.47 -10.96
C ASN A 123 -25.23 11.85 -10.10
N GLU A 124 -25.85 10.88 -9.42
CA GLU A 124 -26.98 11.18 -8.52
C GLU A 124 -26.55 12.04 -7.33
N PHE A 125 -25.38 11.73 -6.70
CA PHE A 125 -24.86 12.58 -5.62
C PHE A 125 -24.48 13.99 -6.10
N LEU A 126 -23.98 14.16 -7.34
CA LEU A 126 -23.77 15.50 -7.91
C LEU A 126 -25.07 16.30 -7.99
N ILE A 127 -26.15 15.66 -8.44
CA ILE A 127 -27.48 16.30 -8.49
C ILE A 127 -27.92 16.64 -7.05
N LEU A 128 -27.78 15.71 -6.11
CA LEU A 128 -28.13 15.92 -4.71
C LEU A 128 -27.33 17.06 -4.06
N THR A 129 -26.04 17.25 -4.39
CA THR A 129 -25.28 18.40 -3.90
C THR A 129 -25.77 19.74 -4.46
N THR A 130 -26.45 19.74 -5.60
CA THR A 130 -27.08 20.93 -6.15
C THR A 130 -28.44 21.21 -5.49
N LEU A 131 -29.22 20.16 -5.24
CA LEU A 131 -30.54 20.27 -4.60
C LEU A 131 -30.43 20.59 -3.11
N GLU A 132 -29.44 20.03 -2.43
CA GLU A 132 -29.19 20.20 -1.00
C GLU A 132 -27.70 20.55 -0.74
N PRO A 133 -27.26 21.78 -1.03
CA PRO A 133 -25.85 22.15 -0.96
C PRO A 133 -25.26 22.11 0.46
N ASN A 134 -26.07 22.18 1.48
CA ASN A 134 -25.64 22.14 2.90
C ASN A 134 -25.82 20.77 3.57
N GLN A 135 -26.13 19.73 2.78
CA GLN A 135 -26.28 18.38 3.33
C GLN A 135 -24.93 17.65 3.35
N PHE A 136 -24.43 17.40 4.56
CA PHE A 136 -23.14 16.71 4.78
C PHE A 136 -23.00 15.41 4.01
N GLU A 137 -24.01 14.52 4.10
CA GLU A 137 -23.99 13.16 3.54
C GLU A 137 -23.74 13.17 2.02
N ASN A 138 -24.31 14.13 1.29
CA ASN A 138 -24.17 14.20 -0.16
C ASN A 138 -22.72 14.48 -0.55
N HIS A 139 -22.09 15.44 0.11
CA HIS A 139 -20.67 15.79 -0.11
C HIS A 139 -19.73 14.69 0.37
N PHE A 140 -20.02 14.07 1.50
CA PHE A 140 -19.20 13.00 2.08
C PHE A 140 -19.20 11.76 1.16
N GLU A 141 -20.37 11.28 0.76
CA GLU A 141 -20.48 10.10 -0.12
C GLU A 141 -19.85 10.37 -1.50
N LEU A 142 -20.08 11.55 -2.05
CA LEU A 142 -19.46 11.96 -3.32
C LEU A 142 -17.93 12.00 -3.19
N GLY A 143 -17.41 12.55 -2.10
CA GLY A 143 -15.99 12.57 -1.80
C GLY A 143 -15.40 11.16 -1.66
N ARG A 144 -16.09 10.25 -0.97
CA ARG A 144 -15.71 8.83 -0.85
C ARG A 144 -15.68 8.14 -2.22
N LEU A 145 -16.68 8.35 -3.05
CA LEU A 145 -16.77 7.77 -4.39
C LEU A 145 -15.63 8.25 -5.28
N PHE A 146 -15.26 9.54 -5.22
CA PHE A 146 -14.09 10.05 -5.94
C PHE A 146 -12.77 9.50 -5.40
N HIS A 147 -12.66 9.34 -4.07
CA HIS A 147 -11.49 8.71 -3.44
C HIS A 147 -11.30 7.28 -3.93
N ARG A 148 -12.36 6.44 -3.86
CA ARG A 148 -12.33 5.05 -4.35
C ARG A 148 -12.00 4.95 -5.84
N GLY A 149 -12.43 5.94 -6.61
CA GLY A 149 -12.12 6.04 -8.05
C GLY A 149 -10.74 6.61 -8.37
N GLY A 150 -9.89 6.91 -7.38
CA GLY A 150 -8.56 7.49 -7.57
C GLY A 150 -8.56 8.95 -8.03
N ILE A 151 -9.70 9.64 -8.01
CA ILE A 151 -9.84 11.04 -8.47
C ILE A 151 -9.70 11.96 -7.26
N TYR A 152 -8.51 11.92 -6.64
CA TYR A 152 -8.22 12.58 -5.36
C TYR A 152 -8.47 14.10 -5.33
N PRO A 153 -8.16 14.90 -6.39
CA PRO A 153 -8.45 16.34 -6.35
C PRO A 153 -9.93 16.65 -6.18
N LYS A 154 -10.83 15.90 -6.87
CA LYS A 154 -12.27 16.04 -6.67
C LYS A 154 -12.72 15.52 -5.30
N SER A 155 -12.15 14.40 -4.84
CA SER A 155 -12.40 13.88 -3.50
C SER A 155 -12.12 14.93 -2.43
N ILE A 156 -10.93 15.55 -2.46
CA ILE A 156 -10.54 16.61 -1.52
C ILE A 156 -11.54 17.76 -1.52
N LYS A 157 -11.92 18.27 -2.70
CA LYS A 157 -12.89 19.38 -2.82
C LYS A 157 -14.19 19.06 -2.09
N PHE A 158 -14.79 17.90 -2.32
CA PHE A 158 -16.07 17.53 -1.70
C PHE A 158 -15.91 17.19 -0.22
N LEU A 159 -14.81 16.55 0.18
CA LEU A 159 -14.55 16.24 1.59
C LEU A 159 -14.24 17.48 2.42
N GLN A 160 -13.59 18.50 1.87
CA GLN A 160 -13.42 19.80 2.54
C GLN A 160 -14.78 20.45 2.83
N THR A 161 -15.72 20.42 1.86
CA THR A 161 -17.08 20.89 2.10
C THR A 161 -17.77 20.05 3.18
N ALA A 162 -17.66 18.71 3.10
CA ALA A 162 -18.25 17.82 4.10
C ALA A 162 -17.69 18.09 5.52
N THR A 163 -16.37 18.21 5.66
CA THR A 163 -15.74 18.49 6.98
C THR A 163 -16.07 19.87 7.53
N ALA A 164 -16.36 20.84 6.66
CA ALA A 164 -16.86 22.15 7.06
C ALA A 164 -18.32 22.09 7.56
N LEU A 165 -19.16 21.29 6.91
CA LEU A 165 -20.56 21.09 7.30
C LEU A 165 -20.69 20.23 8.58
N ASN A 166 -19.82 19.25 8.76
CA ASN A 166 -19.80 18.41 9.97
C ASN A 166 -18.38 18.24 10.51
N VAL A 167 -17.97 19.13 11.38
CA VAL A 167 -16.63 19.19 12.01
C VAL A 167 -16.36 18.06 13.01
N LYS A 168 -17.38 17.21 13.31
CA LYS A 168 -17.27 16.10 14.26
C LYS A 168 -17.21 14.73 13.59
N ASN A 169 -17.27 14.68 12.28
CA ASN A 169 -17.23 13.39 11.56
C ASN A 169 -15.79 12.93 11.32
N ALA A 170 -15.31 12.01 12.15
CA ALA A 170 -13.96 11.46 12.06
C ALA A 170 -13.66 10.78 10.72
N GLU A 171 -14.66 10.09 10.14
CA GLU A 171 -14.48 9.35 8.89
C GLU A 171 -14.27 10.29 7.68
N ALA A 172 -14.94 11.45 7.68
CA ALA A 172 -14.73 12.46 6.63
C ALA A 172 -13.30 13.00 6.67
N PHE A 173 -12.77 13.30 7.85
CA PHE A 173 -11.37 13.71 8.02
C PHE A 173 -10.39 12.59 7.67
N ASN A 174 -10.70 11.34 7.99
CA ASN A 174 -9.89 10.19 7.63
C ASN A 174 -9.77 10.05 6.11
N VAL A 175 -10.89 10.05 5.36
CA VAL A 175 -10.87 9.95 3.90
C VAL A 175 -10.23 11.18 3.24
N LEU A 176 -10.41 12.36 3.82
CA LEU A 176 -9.72 13.60 3.39
C LEU A 176 -8.20 13.44 3.51
N GLY A 177 -7.73 12.98 4.67
CA GLY A 177 -6.30 12.75 4.90
C GLY A 177 -5.71 11.68 3.98
N GLN A 178 -6.43 10.59 3.74
CA GLN A 178 -6.03 9.57 2.77
C GLN A 178 -5.92 10.15 1.34
N SER A 179 -6.84 11.01 0.95
CA SER A 179 -6.82 11.67 -0.37
C SER A 179 -5.63 12.61 -0.52
N HIS A 180 -5.30 13.39 0.52
CA HIS A 180 -4.09 14.22 0.55
C HIS A 180 -2.83 13.37 0.52
N TYR A 181 -2.79 12.26 1.28
CA TYR A 181 -1.65 11.33 1.25
C TYR A 181 -1.40 10.76 -0.15
N ALA A 182 -2.45 10.34 -0.84
CA ALA A 182 -2.36 9.81 -2.20
C ALA A 182 -1.79 10.83 -3.20
N LEU A 183 -2.01 12.12 -2.98
CA LEU A 183 -1.41 13.23 -3.75
C LEU A 183 -0.04 13.67 -3.21
N LYS A 184 0.54 12.95 -2.24
CA LYS A 184 1.83 13.29 -1.59
C LYS A 184 1.80 14.66 -0.85
N GLN A 185 0.63 15.14 -0.51
CA GLN A 185 0.41 16.35 0.29
C GLN A 185 0.47 15.98 1.78
N TYR A 186 1.68 15.59 2.25
CA TYR A 186 1.83 14.94 3.56
C TYR A 186 1.50 15.86 4.75
N HIS A 187 1.73 17.17 4.65
CA HIS A 187 1.36 18.13 5.69
C HIS A 187 -0.17 18.23 5.86
N ASP A 188 -0.90 18.32 4.75
CA ASP A 188 -2.36 18.39 4.77
C ASP A 188 -2.96 17.05 5.20
N ALA A 189 -2.37 15.94 4.75
CA ALA A 189 -2.73 14.59 5.20
C ALA A 189 -2.60 14.46 6.71
N ARG A 190 -1.45 14.86 7.28
CA ARG A 190 -1.22 14.87 8.74
C ARG A 190 -2.26 15.69 9.48
N ALA A 191 -2.54 16.91 9.01
CA ALA A 191 -3.50 17.79 9.66
C ALA A 191 -4.92 17.17 9.71
N ALA A 192 -5.40 16.64 8.59
CA ALA A 192 -6.69 15.97 8.52
C ALA A 192 -6.75 14.71 9.39
N LEU A 193 -5.70 13.86 9.33
CA LEU A 193 -5.64 12.60 10.07
C LEU A 193 -5.51 12.80 11.58
N ILE A 194 -4.77 13.82 12.04
CA ILE A 194 -4.76 14.21 13.46
C ILE A 194 -6.18 14.54 13.92
N ARG A 195 -6.93 15.28 13.10
CA ARG A 195 -8.32 15.60 13.46
C ARG A 195 -9.19 14.35 13.53
N ALA A 196 -9.00 13.40 12.60
CA ALA A 196 -9.71 12.12 12.59
C ALA A 196 -9.46 11.32 13.89
N VAL A 197 -8.20 11.15 14.30
CA VAL A 197 -7.84 10.37 15.49
C VAL A 197 -8.24 11.09 16.79
N GLN A 198 -8.26 12.42 16.81
CA GLN A 198 -8.78 13.19 17.95
C GLN A 198 -10.29 12.98 18.15
N LEU A 199 -11.05 12.91 17.07
CA LEU A 199 -12.49 12.69 17.10
C LEU A 199 -12.85 11.22 17.39
N LYS A 200 -12.07 10.29 16.88
CA LYS A 200 -12.27 8.84 17.07
C LYS A 200 -10.92 8.15 17.28
N PRO A 201 -10.44 8.03 18.53
CA PRO A 201 -9.13 7.47 18.86
C PRO A 201 -8.94 5.99 18.53
N ASP A 202 -10.02 5.26 18.26
CA ASP A 202 -9.97 3.86 17.86
C ASP A 202 -10.03 3.64 16.34
N LEU A 203 -10.01 4.71 15.53
CA LEU A 203 -10.05 4.64 14.07
C LEU A 203 -8.70 4.20 13.50
N LYS A 204 -8.44 2.89 13.49
CA LYS A 204 -7.16 2.28 13.12
C LYS A 204 -6.66 2.68 11.74
N ALA A 205 -7.57 2.83 10.77
CA ALA A 205 -7.23 3.29 9.44
C ALA A 205 -6.61 4.70 9.44
N ALA A 206 -7.14 5.62 10.28
CA ALA A 206 -6.58 6.97 10.39
C ALA A 206 -5.17 6.94 11.01
N HIS A 207 -4.94 6.13 12.04
CA HIS A 207 -3.61 5.92 12.63
C HIS A 207 -2.61 5.37 11.61
N TYR A 208 -3.02 4.39 10.80
CA TYR A 208 -2.18 3.83 9.75
C TYR A 208 -1.71 4.90 8.75
N TYR A 209 -2.65 5.67 8.20
CA TYR A 209 -2.31 6.72 7.23
C TYR A 209 -1.58 7.91 7.85
N LEU A 210 -1.86 8.22 9.14
CA LEU A 210 -1.10 9.22 9.89
C LEU A 210 0.35 8.79 10.05
N GLY A 211 0.59 7.55 10.45
CA GLY A 211 1.93 6.97 10.53
C GLY A 211 2.68 7.03 9.20
N LEU A 212 2.01 6.72 8.08
CA LEU A 212 2.60 6.84 6.75
C LEU A 212 2.96 8.30 6.41
N ALA A 213 2.08 9.26 6.69
CA ALA A 213 2.35 10.68 6.45
C ALA A 213 3.51 11.19 7.31
N LEU A 214 3.55 10.82 8.59
CA LEU A 214 4.62 11.18 9.52
C LEU A 214 5.97 10.63 9.09
N ARG A 215 6.03 9.39 8.58
CA ARG A 215 7.26 8.82 8.03
C ARG A 215 7.82 9.67 6.89
N TYR A 216 6.98 10.10 5.93
CA TYR A 216 7.41 10.98 4.85
C TYR A 216 7.82 12.39 5.32
N LEU A 217 7.28 12.84 6.45
CA LEU A 217 7.68 14.09 7.11
C LEU A 217 8.89 13.92 8.03
N ASN A 218 9.49 12.71 8.06
CA ASN A 218 10.63 12.33 8.90
C ASN A 218 10.38 12.42 10.42
N ASP A 219 9.11 12.35 10.83
CA ASP A 219 8.72 12.25 12.25
C ASP A 219 8.59 10.77 12.63
N LEU A 220 9.74 10.10 12.67
CA LEU A 220 9.81 8.63 12.70
C LEU A 220 9.31 8.05 14.02
N ASP A 221 9.60 8.70 15.15
CA ASP A 221 9.18 8.20 16.47
C ASP A 221 7.68 8.30 16.68
N TRP A 222 7.05 9.36 16.17
CA TRP A 222 5.61 9.46 16.20
C TRP A 222 4.95 8.46 15.23
N ALA A 223 5.52 8.28 14.03
CA ALA A 223 5.04 7.27 13.08
C ALA A 223 4.98 5.86 13.69
N LEU A 224 6.01 5.45 14.45
CA LEU A 224 6.01 4.16 15.15
C LEU A 224 4.84 4.02 16.12
N LYS A 225 4.54 5.04 16.93
CA LYS A 225 3.41 5.02 17.87
C LYS A 225 2.06 4.88 17.16
N GLU A 226 1.91 5.56 16.03
CA GLU A 226 0.69 5.46 15.23
C GLU A 226 0.51 4.06 14.63
N PHE A 227 1.58 3.44 14.14
CA PHE A 227 1.54 2.06 13.65
C PHE A 227 1.29 1.04 14.75
N GLU A 228 1.75 1.25 15.99
CA GLU A 228 1.43 0.39 17.15
C GLU A 228 -0.07 0.38 17.48
N ILE A 229 -0.77 1.48 17.20
CA ILE A 229 -2.22 1.52 17.33
C ILE A 229 -2.87 0.82 16.13
N ALA A 230 -2.38 1.06 14.92
CA ALA A 230 -2.93 0.50 13.69
C ALA A 230 -2.79 -1.03 13.62
N GLU A 231 -1.69 -1.62 14.13
CA GLU A 231 -1.46 -3.07 14.11
C GLU A 231 -2.46 -3.89 14.94
N LYS A 232 -3.28 -3.22 15.75
CA LYS A 232 -4.36 -3.86 16.52
C LYS A 232 -5.59 -4.21 15.66
N ASP A 233 -5.64 -3.71 14.42
CA ASP A 233 -6.66 -4.07 13.43
C ASP A 233 -6.17 -5.27 12.62
N ASP A 234 -6.95 -6.35 12.60
CA ASP A 234 -6.58 -7.59 11.90
C ASP A 234 -6.40 -7.39 10.39
N GLY A 235 -7.18 -6.49 9.77
CA GLY A 235 -7.10 -6.19 8.35
C GLY A 235 -5.95 -5.25 7.95
N LEU A 236 -5.30 -4.60 8.94
CA LEU A 236 -4.19 -3.68 8.73
C LEU A 236 -2.88 -4.16 9.36
N ARG A 237 -2.90 -5.23 10.17
CA ARG A 237 -1.78 -5.68 10.98
C ARG A 237 -0.52 -5.94 10.17
N ASP A 238 -0.62 -6.69 9.10
CA ASP A 238 0.50 -7.00 8.21
C ASP A 238 1.10 -5.73 7.58
N LYS A 239 0.24 -4.82 7.13
CA LYS A 239 0.63 -3.53 6.54
C LYS A 239 1.25 -2.59 7.57
N ALA A 240 0.71 -2.55 8.78
CA ALA A 240 1.24 -1.72 9.86
C ALA A 240 2.63 -2.22 10.29
N LEU A 241 2.82 -3.54 10.42
CA LEU A 241 4.13 -4.14 10.72
C LEU A 241 5.14 -3.93 9.59
N LEU A 242 4.71 -4.01 8.33
CA LEU A 242 5.53 -3.63 7.18
C LEU A 242 5.99 -2.16 7.30
N ALA A 243 5.07 -1.25 7.59
CA ALA A 243 5.37 0.17 7.73
C ALA A 243 6.29 0.47 8.93
N LYS A 244 6.11 -0.22 10.08
CA LYS A 244 7.05 -0.16 11.22
C LYS A 244 8.45 -0.60 10.81
N GLY A 245 8.57 -1.71 10.11
CA GLY A 245 9.85 -2.18 9.57
C GLY A 245 10.53 -1.16 8.67
N MET A 246 9.76 -0.48 7.81
CA MET A 246 10.29 0.60 6.96
C MET A 246 10.81 1.78 7.78
N VAL A 247 10.09 2.22 8.82
CA VAL A 247 10.54 3.29 9.72
C VAL A 247 11.81 2.91 10.45
N LEU A 248 11.89 1.69 10.98
CA LEU A 248 13.08 1.19 11.67
C LEU A 248 14.30 1.08 10.75
N LEU A 249 14.08 0.75 9.46
CA LEU A 249 15.12 0.80 8.42
C LEU A 249 15.60 2.24 8.17
N ASP A 250 14.68 3.20 8.11
CA ASP A 250 15.02 4.62 7.94
C ASP A 250 15.82 5.16 9.15
N GLN A 251 15.56 4.62 10.35
CA GLN A 251 16.34 4.91 11.56
C GLN A 251 17.69 4.15 11.66
N GLY A 252 17.98 3.23 10.74
CA GLY A 252 19.17 2.35 10.80
C GLY A 252 19.09 1.23 11.84
N ASN A 253 17.92 0.98 12.43
CA ASN A 253 17.71 -0.06 13.43
C ASN A 253 17.42 -1.42 12.77
N PHE A 254 18.39 -1.98 12.05
CA PHE A 254 18.19 -3.16 11.19
C PHE A 254 17.67 -4.40 11.95
N SER A 255 18.21 -4.67 13.12
CA SER A 255 17.79 -5.84 13.93
C SER A 255 16.33 -5.74 14.36
N LYS A 256 15.89 -4.57 14.85
CA LYS A 256 14.48 -4.34 15.21
C LYS A 256 13.58 -4.37 13.97
N ALA A 257 14.03 -3.81 12.84
CA ALA A 257 13.31 -3.86 11.59
C ALA A 257 13.01 -5.30 11.18
N ILE A 258 14.02 -6.19 11.19
CA ILE A 258 13.85 -7.61 10.89
C ILE A 258 12.80 -8.24 11.80
N THR A 259 12.88 -8.00 13.11
CA THR A 259 11.92 -8.56 14.10
C THR A 259 10.48 -8.15 13.77
N GLU A 260 10.21 -6.87 13.49
CA GLU A 260 8.87 -6.40 13.19
C GLU A 260 8.38 -6.92 11.82
N LEU A 261 9.25 -6.98 10.82
CA LEU A 261 8.92 -7.52 9.49
C LEU A 261 8.63 -9.03 9.56
N GLU A 262 9.39 -9.82 10.33
CA GLU A 262 9.12 -11.25 10.56
C GLU A 262 7.79 -11.47 11.32
N ARG A 263 7.45 -10.57 12.24
CA ARG A 263 6.11 -10.57 12.83
C ARG A 263 5.03 -10.36 11.78
N GLY A 264 5.26 -9.44 10.84
CA GLY A 264 4.34 -9.15 9.72
C GLY A 264 4.09 -10.37 8.84
N LEU A 265 5.13 -11.18 8.57
CA LEU A 265 5.01 -12.40 7.76
C LEU A 265 3.99 -13.40 8.33
N LYS A 266 3.77 -13.43 9.65
CA LYS A 266 2.81 -14.33 10.29
C LYS A 266 1.36 -13.98 9.97
N PHE A 267 1.09 -12.75 9.56
CA PHE A 267 -0.25 -12.24 9.30
C PHE A 267 -0.49 -11.96 7.81
N ALA A 268 0.58 -11.82 7.02
CA ALA A 268 0.45 -11.55 5.60
C ALA A 268 -0.13 -12.77 4.86
N PRO A 269 -1.15 -12.59 4.00
CA PRO A 269 -1.69 -13.69 3.21
C PRO A 269 -0.62 -14.31 2.32
N PRO A 270 -0.60 -15.66 2.17
CA PRO A 270 0.37 -16.34 1.34
C PRO A 270 0.37 -15.81 -0.11
N GLY A 271 1.56 -15.51 -0.64
CA GLY A 271 1.73 -14.99 -2.00
C GLY A 271 1.26 -13.54 -2.23
N SER A 272 0.79 -12.85 -1.18
CA SER A 272 0.36 -11.45 -1.30
C SER A 272 1.53 -10.51 -1.59
N GLU A 273 1.22 -9.35 -2.19
CA GLU A 273 2.22 -8.30 -2.42
C GLU A 273 2.85 -7.83 -1.09
N THR A 274 2.06 -7.78 0.00
CA THR A 274 2.58 -7.45 1.35
C THR A 274 3.62 -8.47 1.80
N MET A 275 3.38 -9.78 1.60
CA MET A 275 4.34 -10.83 1.94
C MET A 275 5.65 -10.68 1.18
N ILE A 276 5.58 -10.41 -0.11
CA ILE A 276 6.76 -10.18 -0.96
C ILE A 276 7.55 -8.96 -0.49
N GLN A 277 6.85 -7.86 -0.17
CA GLN A 277 7.48 -6.64 0.35
C GLN A 277 8.13 -6.87 1.71
N LEU A 278 7.51 -7.66 2.60
CA LEU A 278 8.09 -8.03 3.89
C LEU A 278 9.41 -8.80 3.69
N TYR A 279 9.43 -9.84 2.84
CA TYR A 279 10.67 -10.56 2.53
C TYR A 279 11.73 -9.65 1.92
N TYR A 280 11.33 -8.75 1.00
CA TYR A 280 12.26 -7.81 0.39
C TYR A 280 12.93 -6.91 1.42
N LEU A 281 12.15 -6.33 2.33
CA LEU A 281 12.70 -5.45 3.38
C LEU A 281 13.49 -6.23 4.45
N ILE A 282 13.13 -7.48 4.76
CA ILE A 282 13.95 -8.35 5.61
C ILE A 282 15.31 -8.56 4.94
N GLY A 283 15.34 -8.89 3.65
CA GLY A 283 16.57 -9.04 2.90
C GLY A 283 17.44 -7.77 2.92
N VAL A 284 16.83 -6.60 2.68
CA VAL A 284 17.54 -5.31 2.74
C VAL A 284 18.03 -4.98 4.14
N ALA A 285 17.22 -5.24 5.18
CA ALA A 285 17.60 -5.01 6.57
C ALA A 285 18.75 -5.94 6.99
N ALA A 286 18.68 -7.21 6.61
CA ALA A 286 19.69 -8.22 6.88
C ALA A 286 21.01 -7.90 6.16
N GLU A 287 20.96 -7.49 4.90
CA GLU A 287 22.13 -7.04 4.13
C GLU A 287 22.84 -5.87 4.82
N LYS A 288 22.06 -4.82 5.18
CA LYS A 288 22.62 -3.66 5.90
C LYS A 288 23.10 -4.01 7.31
N GLY A 289 22.45 -4.96 7.96
CA GLY A 289 22.83 -5.51 9.26
C GLY A 289 23.91 -6.59 9.21
N ARG A 290 24.43 -6.91 7.99
CA ARG A 290 25.49 -7.90 7.73
C ARG A 290 25.09 -9.35 8.00
N ASP A 291 23.80 -9.64 8.09
CA ASP A 291 23.28 -11.03 8.13
C ASP A 291 23.02 -11.50 6.68
N VAL A 292 24.12 -11.84 6.00
CA VAL A 292 24.10 -12.26 4.58
C VAL A 292 23.25 -13.50 4.38
N HIS A 293 23.25 -14.44 5.34
CA HIS A 293 22.44 -15.67 5.25
C HIS A 293 20.95 -15.36 5.22
N LYS A 294 20.50 -14.50 6.13
CA LYS A 294 19.09 -14.08 6.19
C LYS A 294 18.70 -13.25 4.96
N ALA A 295 19.60 -12.42 4.46
CA ALA A 295 19.38 -11.66 3.23
C ALA A 295 19.13 -12.59 2.04
N ILE A 296 20.04 -13.54 1.78
CA ILE A 296 19.92 -14.52 0.70
C ILE A 296 18.65 -15.35 0.85
N ALA A 297 18.40 -15.91 2.04
CA ALA A 297 17.21 -16.73 2.29
C ALA A 297 15.91 -15.97 2.01
N SER A 298 15.87 -14.68 2.35
CA SER A 298 14.71 -13.82 2.09
C SER A 298 14.51 -13.55 0.61
N TRP A 299 15.56 -13.27 -0.14
CA TRP A 299 15.49 -13.06 -1.59
C TRP A 299 15.17 -14.35 -2.37
N GLU A 300 15.66 -15.51 -1.93
CA GLU A 300 15.29 -16.82 -2.51
C GLU A 300 13.79 -17.11 -2.35
N LYS A 301 13.20 -16.73 -1.21
CA LYS A 301 11.75 -16.82 -1.02
C LYS A 301 10.98 -15.95 -2.00
N ILE A 302 11.48 -14.75 -2.28
CA ILE A 302 10.87 -13.86 -3.28
C ILE A 302 10.96 -14.48 -4.67
N GLU A 303 12.14 -14.98 -5.06
CA GLU A 303 12.32 -15.59 -6.40
C GLU A 303 11.44 -16.83 -6.59
N GLN A 304 11.13 -17.58 -5.51
CA GLN A 304 10.16 -18.68 -5.53
C GLN A 304 8.72 -18.22 -5.71
N ILE A 305 8.31 -17.09 -5.06
CA ILE A 305 6.94 -16.60 -5.09
C ILE A 305 6.67 -15.77 -6.34
N LYS A 306 7.58 -14.86 -6.68
CA LYS A 306 7.44 -13.89 -7.79
C LYS A 306 8.81 -13.68 -8.46
N PRO A 307 9.17 -14.55 -9.42
CA PRO A 307 10.44 -14.44 -10.14
C PRO A 307 10.62 -13.07 -10.78
N GLY A 308 11.83 -12.49 -10.64
CA GLY A 308 12.17 -11.20 -11.24
C GLY A 308 11.59 -9.98 -10.52
N TYR A 309 11.28 -10.11 -9.25
CA TYR A 309 10.83 -8.97 -8.44
C TYR A 309 11.99 -8.00 -8.18
N ARG A 310 11.86 -6.77 -8.62
CA ARG A 310 12.85 -5.68 -8.47
C ARG A 310 14.27 -6.14 -8.85
N ASP A 311 15.26 -5.86 -8.00
CA ASP A 311 16.68 -6.19 -8.13
C ASP A 311 17.08 -7.53 -7.47
N VAL A 312 16.11 -8.37 -7.09
CA VAL A 312 16.36 -9.62 -6.34
C VAL A 312 17.31 -10.57 -7.08
N ARG A 313 17.16 -10.71 -8.42
CA ARG A 313 18.05 -11.56 -9.22
C ARG A 313 19.48 -11.05 -9.24
N ASP A 314 19.66 -9.74 -9.34
CA ASP A 314 20.99 -9.14 -9.33
C ASP A 314 21.64 -9.30 -7.96
N LYS A 315 20.85 -9.12 -6.88
CA LYS A 315 21.30 -9.41 -5.53
C LYS A 315 21.69 -10.87 -5.36
N LEU A 316 20.84 -11.83 -5.75
CA LEU A 316 21.16 -13.26 -5.67
C LEU A 316 22.39 -13.64 -6.52
N ARG A 317 22.61 -12.99 -7.65
CA ARG A 317 23.82 -13.18 -8.48
C ARG A 317 25.06 -12.65 -7.76
N GLN A 318 24.99 -11.45 -7.22
CA GLN A 318 26.06 -10.85 -6.43
C GLN A 318 26.53 -11.75 -5.29
N TYR A 319 25.55 -12.47 -4.68
CA TYR A 319 25.81 -13.38 -3.56
C TYR A 319 25.99 -14.84 -4.01
N GLN A 320 26.11 -15.15 -5.32
CA GLN A 320 26.12 -16.51 -5.83
C GLN A 320 27.28 -17.34 -5.26
N GLU A 321 28.47 -16.78 -5.17
CA GLU A 321 29.65 -17.44 -4.60
C GLU A 321 29.49 -17.71 -3.11
N PHE A 322 28.76 -16.84 -2.39
CA PHE A 322 28.46 -17.01 -0.97
C PHE A 322 27.40 -18.07 -0.67
N ARG A 323 26.58 -18.45 -1.66
CA ARG A 323 25.60 -19.54 -1.52
C ARG A 323 26.24 -20.91 -1.45
N THR A 324 27.44 -21.07 -2.00
CA THR A 324 28.11 -22.34 -2.22
C THR A 324 29.33 -22.58 -1.33
N ASP A 325 29.87 -21.54 -0.67
CA ASP A 325 31.13 -21.61 0.07
C ASP A 325 31.00 -21.11 1.52
N ASP A 326 31.07 -22.06 2.47
CA ASP A 326 30.96 -21.75 3.89
C ASP A 326 32.16 -20.92 4.41
N SER A 327 33.36 -21.13 3.85
CA SER A 327 34.55 -20.35 4.24
C SER A 327 34.40 -18.87 3.92
N VAL A 328 33.77 -18.54 2.79
CA VAL A 328 33.51 -17.15 2.41
C VAL A 328 32.42 -16.55 3.29
N LYS A 329 31.37 -17.32 3.61
CA LYS A 329 30.34 -16.88 4.56
C LYS A 329 30.96 -16.50 5.90
N ASP A 330 31.79 -17.39 6.46
CA ASP A 330 32.44 -17.18 7.74
C ASP A 330 33.35 -15.94 7.71
N PHE A 331 34.11 -15.75 6.63
CA PHE A 331 34.97 -14.57 6.44
C PHE A 331 34.22 -13.25 6.51
N LEU A 332 33.00 -13.19 5.97
CA LEU A 332 32.18 -11.98 5.98
C LEU A 332 31.64 -11.61 7.37
N ILE A 333 31.27 -12.61 8.17
CA ILE A 333 30.61 -12.44 9.47
C ILE A 333 31.60 -12.38 10.65
N MET A 334 32.89 -12.63 10.42
CA MET A 334 33.92 -12.58 11.45
C MET A 334 33.89 -11.27 12.23
N ASN A 335 34.19 -11.32 13.53
CA ASN A 335 34.49 -10.11 14.26
C ASN A 335 35.81 -9.47 13.74
N THR A 336 36.09 -8.23 14.14
CA THR A 336 37.25 -7.45 13.65
C THR A 336 38.58 -8.13 13.87
N THR A 337 38.76 -8.76 15.06
CA THR A 337 40.02 -9.49 15.41
C THR A 337 40.18 -10.75 14.55
N GLN A 338 39.14 -11.50 14.36
CA GLN A 338 39.17 -12.70 13.51
C GLN A 338 39.43 -12.31 12.04
N PHE A 339 38.81 -11.23 11.56
CA PHE A 339 38.99 -10.69 10.21
C PHE A 339 40.44 -10.23 9.99
N GLU A 340 41.04 -9.49 10.93
CA GLU A 340 42.45 -9.08 10.86
C GLU A 340 43.37 -10.29 10.77
N ASN A 341 43.14 -11.31 11.61
CA ASN A 341 43.91 -12.53 11.57
C ASN A 341 43.77 -13.35 10.31
N ALA A 342 42.55 -13.36 9.72
CA ALA A 342 42.33 -13.99 8.43
C ALA A 342 43.04 -13.22 7.29
N CYS A 343 43.00 -11.89 7.29
CA CYS A 343 43.74 -11.06 6.35
C CYS A 343 45.25 -11.28 6.46
N ARG A 344 45.78 -11.40 7.68
CA ARG A 344 47.20 -11.75 7.90
C ARG A 344 47.56 -13.08 7.26
N ARG A 345 46.78 -14.12 7.49
CA ARG A 345 46.95 -15.46 6.90
C ARG A 345 46.86 -15.43 5.38
N ILE A 346 45.95 -14.64 4.81
CA ILE A 346 45.87 -14.46 3.34
C ILE A 346 47.18 -13.91 2.79
N ILE A 347 47.73 -12.83 3.37
CA ILE A 347 48.96 -12.21 2.93
C ILE A 347 50.17 -13.16 3.06
N GLU A 348 50.26 -13.89 4.19
CA GLU A 348 51.29 -14.88 4.44
C GLU A 348 51.22 -16.06 3.44
N LYS A 349 50.03 -16.57 3.14
CA LYS A 349 49.80 -17.62 2.13
C LYS A 349 50.12 -17.15 0.70
N MET A 350 50.04 -15.86 0.44
CA MET A 350 50.55 -15.27 -0.83
C MET A 350 52.06 -15.18 -0.90
N GLY A 351 52.80 -15.56 0.12
CA GLY A 351 54.26 -15.56 0.16
C GLY A 351 54.87 -14.26 0.68
N PHE A 352 54.14 -13.46 1.43
CA PHE A 352 54.63 -12.20 1.99
C PHE A 352 54.75 -12.30 3.52
N GLN A 353 55.79 -11.74 4.06
CA GLN A 353 55.93 -11.49 5.49
C GLN A 353 55.22 -10.18 5.84
N VAL A 354 54.23 -10.23 6.73
CA VAL A 354 53.48 -9.07 7.17
C VAL A 354 54.29 -8.21 8.14
N LEU A 355 54.53 -6.97 7.80
CA LEU A 355 55.23 -6.00 8.63
C LEU A 355 54.27 -5.24 9.54
N HIS A 356 53.16 -4.81 8.97
CA HIS A 356 52.12 -4.04 9.67
C HIS A 356 50.73 -4.30 9.04
N LEU A 357 49.72 -4.38 9.91
CA LEU A 357 48.31 -4.42 9.51
C LEU A 357 47.56 -3.34 10.29
N MET A 358 46.62 -2.71 9.63
CA MET A 358 45.74 -1.69 10.20
C MET A 358 44.32 -1.88 9.72
N LEU A 359 43.40 -1.98 10.66
CA LEU A 359 41.97 -2.00 10.37
C LEU A 359 41.49 -0.61 9.95
N ASN A 360 40.77 -0.53 8.84
CA ASN A 360 40.08 0.68 8.37
C ASN A 360 38.60 0.50 8.64
N GLY A 361 38.16 0.77 9.86
CA GLY A 361 36.84 0.40 10.34
C GLY A 361 36.68 -1.10 10.45
N GLU A 362 35.46 -1.61 10.24
CA GLU A 362 35.16 -3.04 10.39
C GLU A 362 35.22 -3.82 9.05
N MET A 363 35.34 -3.13 7.92
CA MET A 363 35.13 -3.75 6.60
C MET A 363 36.40 -3.94 5.80
N SER A 364 37.51 -3.29 6.17
CA SER A 364 38.73 -3.40 5.40
C SER A 364 40.00 -3.33 6.27
N VAL A 365 41.05 -3.89 5.74
CA VAL A 365 42.41 -3.88 6.32
C VAL A 365 43.38 -3.35 5.30
N THR A 366 44.28 -2.47 5.73
CA THR A 366 45.45 -2.08 4.97
C THR A 366 46.69 -2.71 5.59
N GLY A 367 47.50 -3.37 4.79
CA GLY A 367 48.70 -4.06 5.26
C GLY A 367 49.94 -3.68 4.45
N VAL A 368 51.10 -3.75 5.08
CA VAL A 368 52.40 -3.66 4.41
C VAL A 368 53.12 -4.98 4.64
N GLY A 369 53.59 -5.60 3.58
CA GLY A 369 54.37 -6.82 3.61
C GLY A 369 55.62 -6.73 2.70
N THR A 370 56.54 -7.64 2.93
CA THR A 370 57.71 -7.86 2.09
C THR A 370 57.74 -9.30 1.61
N ASP A 371 58.32 -9.55 0.45
CA ASP A 371 58.48 -10.89 -0.09
C ASP A 371 59.21 -11.82 0.93
N ALA A 372 58.56 -12.95 1.26
CA ALA A 372 59.11 -13.91 2.24
C ALA A 372 60.19 -14.84 1.65
N ASP A 373 60.29 -14.91 0.29
CA ASP A 373 61.31 -15.74 -0.35
C ASP A 373 62.68 -15.10 -0.28
N VAL A 374 63.59 -15.76 0.40
CA VAL A 374 65.01 -15.30 0.61
C VAL A 374 65.76 -15.16 -0.72
N LYS A 375 65.38 -15.91 -1.76
CA LYS A 375 65.97 -15.90 -3.10
C LYS A 375 65.30 -14.93 -4.08
N SER A 376 64.24 -14.27 -3.70
CA SER A 376 63.52 -13.35 -4.56
C SER A 376 64.37 -12.12 -4.87
N ARG A 377 64.39 -11.69 -6.17
CA ARG A 377 65.02 -10.42 -6.61
C ARG A 377 64.38 -9.19 -5.97
N ASN A 378 63.14 -9.33 -5.45
CA ASN A 378 62.36 -8.26 -4.85
C ASN A 378 62.47 -8.26 -3.30
N ARG A 379 63.43 -8.97 -2.73
CA ARG A 379 63.61 -9.03 -1.28
C ARG A 379 63.77 -7.64 -0.69
N GLY A 380 62.92 -7.34 0.32
CA GLY A 380 62.92 -6.05 1.01
C GLY A 380 62.08 -4.96 0.31
N GLN A 381 61.53 -5.23 -0.89
CA GLN A 381 60.54 -4.32 -1.48
C GLN A 381 59.21 -4.41 -0.77
N LYS A 382 58.65 -3.26 -0.45
CA LYS A 382 57.35 -3.20 0.22
C LYS A 382 56.23 -3.36 -0.79
N THR A 383 55.27 -4.21 -0.44
CA THR A 383 53.96 -4.36 -1.11
C THR A 383 52.88 -3.85 -0.18
N LEU A 384 52.00 -2.99 -0.69
CA LEU A 384 50.80 -2.54 0.03
C LEU A 384 49.63 -3.46 -0.29
N PHE A 385 48.89 -3.84 0.72
CA PHE A 385 47.71 -4.66 0.63
C PHE A 385 46.50 -3.85 1.09
N PHE A 386 45.39 -3.99 0.39
CA PHE A 386 44.07 -3.56 0.82
C PHE A 386 43.10 -4.75 0.66
N ILE A 387 42.59 -5.26 1.77
CA ILE A 387 41.65 -6.39 1.78
C ILE A 387 40.33 -5.89 2.33
N SER A 388 39.28 -5.98 1.55
CA SER A 388 37.93 -5.55 1.90
C SER A 388 36.98 -6.73 1.88
N ARG A 389 36.20 -6.85 2.94
CA ARG A 389 35.02 -7.72 2.99
C ARG A 389 33.71 -6.98 2.72
N ASP A 390 33.82 -5.72 2.27
CA ASP A 390 32.66 -4.97 1.80
C ASP A 390 32.24 -5.49 0.43
N MET A 391 30.96 -5.82 0.31
CA MET A 391 30.39 -6.34 -0.93
C MET A 391 29.92 -5.22 -1.87
N ALA A 392 30.01 -3.96 -1.46
CA ALA A 392 29.79 -2.82 -2.35
C ALA A 392 30.81 -2.83 -3.48
N ALA A 393 30.38 -2.43 -4.68
CA ALA A 393 31.26 -2.34 -5.81
C ALA A 393 32.43 -1.38 -5.52
N LEU A 394 33.68 -1.83 -5.78
CA LEU A 394 34.89 -1.06 -5.54
C LEU A 394 34.97 0.11 -6.54
N PRO A 395 34.86 1.37 -6.10
CA PRO A 395 34.90 2.51 -6.99
C PRO A 395 36.37 2.94 -7.29
N GLU A 396 36.58 3.62 -8.42
CA GLU A 396 37.89 4.18 -8.81
C GLU A 396 38.52 5.04 -7.71
N LYS A 397 37.70 5.78 -6.95
CA LYS A 397 38.18 6.65 -5.87
C LYS A 397 39.04 5.89 -4.86
N ILE A 398 38.61 4.72 -4.40
CA ILE A 398 39.35 3.90 -3.42
C ILE A 398 40.69 3.44 -4.03
N VAL A 399 40.71 3.05 -5.31
CA VAL A 399 41.95 2.62 -5.98
C VAL A 399 42.94 3.79 -6.14
N ARG A 400 42.45 5.00 -6.34
CA ARG A 400 43.27 6.21 -6.36
C ARG A 400 43.90 6.52 -4.99
N GLU A 401 43.09 6.54 -3.96
CA GLU A 401 43.52 6.74 -2.57
C GLU A 401 44.55 5.67 -2.15
N PHE A 402 44.30 4.41 -2.55
CA PHE A 402 45.26 3.32 -2.33
C PHE A 402 46.60 3.55 -3.05
N HIS A 403 46.58 4.02 -4.29
CA HIS A 403 47.78 4.33 -5.05
C HIS A 403 48.59 5.49 -4.43
N GLU A 404 47.92 6.50 -3.88
CA GLU A 404 48.56 7.57 -3.12
C GLU A 404 49.22 7.02 -1.85
N SER A 405 48.53 6.16 -1.10
CA SER A 405 49.06 5.49 0.07
C SER A 405 50.29 4.58 -0.25
N MET A 406 50.34 3.96 -1.44
CA MET A 406 51.52 3.22 -1.89
C MET A 406 52.76 4.14 -1.94
N ARG A 407 52.62 5.35 -2.49
CA ARG A 407 53.72 6.34 -2.59
C ARG A 407 54.17 6.80 -1.20
N GLU A 408 53.24 7.14 -0.32
CA GLU A 408 53.52 7.56 1.06
C GLU A 408 54.28 6.52 1.87
N LYS A 409 53.90 5.24 1.69
CA LYS A 409 54.53 4.12 2.42
C LYS A 409 55.74 3.51 1.73
N GLY A 410 56.12 4.06 0.57
CA GLY A 410 57.25 3.58 -0.24
C GLY A 410 57.04 2.17 -0.78
N ALA A 411 55.81 1.79 -1.08
CA ALA A 411 55.45 0.48 -1.64
C ALA A 411 55.54 0.54 -3.16
N LEU A 412 56.25 -0.39 -3.77
CA LEU A 412 56.44 -0.46 -5.22
C LEU A 412 55.35 -1.27 -5.92
N ARG A 413 54.63 -2.10 -5.18
CA ARG A 413 53.53 -2.95 -5.65
C ARG A 413 52.34 -2.79 -4.73
N GLY A 414 51.13 -2.86 -5.30
CA GLY A 414 49.87 -2.86 -4.55
C GLY A 414 49.03 -4.07 -4.91
N VAL A 415 48.34 -4.61 -3.90
CA VAL A 415 47.38 -5.69 -4.06
C VAL A 415 46.08 -5.27 -3.37
N ILE A 416 45.03 -5.25 -4.16
CA ILE A 416 43.67 -5.01 -3.68
C ILE A 416 42.87 -6.32 -3.77
N MET A 417 42.24 -6.73 -2.70
CA MET A 417 41.35 -7.86 -2.64
C MET A 417 39.98 -7.39 -2.13
N THR A 418 38.91 -7.71 -2.85
CA THR A 418 37.56 -7.31 -2.47
C THR A 418 36.58 -8.46 -2.67
N THR A 419 35.63 -8.58 -1.75
CA THR A 419 34.46 -9.47 -1.93
C THR A 419 33.35 -8.81 -2.76
N GLY A 420 33.47 -7.53 -3.10
CA GLY A 420 32.58 -6.81 -3.99
C GLY A 420 33.01 -6.87 -5.45
N GLU A 421 32.12 -6.50 -6.36
CA GLU A 421 32.45 -6.30 -7.77
C GLU A 421 33.41 -5.10 -7.94
N VAL A 422 34.20 -5.10 -9.01
CA VAL A 422 35.11 -4.00 -9.30
C VAL A 422 34.56 -3.17 -10.45
N MET A 423 34.38 -1.86 -10.23
CA MET A 423 33.89 -0.98 -11.28
C MET A 423 34.87 -0.92 -12.47
N PRO A 424 34.40 -0.85 -13.72
CA PRO A 424 35.25 -0.80 -14.90
C PRO A 424 36.30 0.36 -14.86
N ALA A 425 35.89 1.50 -14.31
CA ALA A 425 36.79 2.64 -14.13
C ALA A 425 37.95 2.35 -13.15
N ALA A 426 37.66 1.57 -12.08
CA ALA A 426 38.68 1.14 -11.10
C ALA A 426 39.66 0.15 -11.72
N LEU A 427 39.19 -0.82 -12.50
CA LEU A 427 40.04 -1.74 -13.26
C LEU A 427 40.96 -0.97 -14.27
N ASN A 428 40.36 -0.09 -15.06
CA ASN A 428 41.11 0.71 -16.04
C ASN A 428 42.20 1.59 -15.37
N TYR A 429 41.91 2.11 -14.18
CA TYR A 429 42.90 2.88 -13.42
C TYR A 429 44.06 2.01 -12.92
N ALA A 430 43.79 0.79 -12.48
CA ALA A 430 44.78 -0.16 -11.97
C ALA A 430 45.68 -0.72 -13.05
N THR A 431 45.15 -1.04 -14.27
CA THR A 431 45.91 -1.67 -15.37
C THR A 431 47.15 -0.92 -15.82
N THR A 432 47.21 0.41 -15.64
CA THR A 432 48.35 1.24 -16.00
C THR A 432 49.33 1.49 -14.82
N ARG A 433 49.15 0.79 -13.71
CA ARG A 433 49.88 0.99 -12.45
C ARG A 433 50.29 -0.37 -11.85
N PRO A 434 51.26 -0.40 -10.96
CA PRO A 434 51.68 -1.64 -10.30
C PRO A 434 50.67 -2.09 -9.21
N ILE A 435 49.37 -2.18 -9.58
CA ILE A 435 48.28 -2.54 -8.71
C ILE A 435 47.59 -3.77 -9.29
N GLU A 436 47.54 -4.87 -8.55
CA GLU A 436 46.77 -6.05 -8.85
C GLU A 436 45.46 -6.01 -8.10
N ILE A 437 44.33 -6.31 -8.78
CA ILE A 437 43.01 -6.37 -8.14
C ILE A 437 42.48 -7.79 -8.25
N TYR A 438 42.11 -8.37 -7.13
CA TYR A 438 41.37 -9.62 -7.00
C TYR A 438 39.93 -9.27 -6.63
N ASP A 439 39.01 -9.51 -7.55
CA ASP A 439 37.58 -9.28 -7.39
C ASP A 439 36.92 -10.40 -6.55
N SER A 440 35.59 -10.33 -6.44
CA SER A 440 34.79 -11.31 -5.69
C SER A 440 35.08 -12.76 -6.06
N SER A 441 35.32 -13.06 -7.30
CA SER A 441 35.60 -14.43 -7.78
C SER A 441 37.06 -14.83 -7.53
N ALA A 442 37.98 -13.92 -7.79
CA ALA A 442 39.41 -14.17 -7.68
C ALA A 442 39.89 -14.26 -6.21
N VAL A 443 39.18 -13.65 -5.24
CA VAL A 443 39.56 -13.67 -3.83
C VAL A 443 39.19 -14.96 -3.10
N VAL A 444 38.16 -15.70 -3.57
CA VAL A 444 37.63 -16.92 -2.93
C VAL A 444 38.68 -17.99 -2.63
N PRO A 445 39.60 -18.35 -3.54
CA PRO A 445 40.63 -19.35 -3.26
C PRO A 445 41.55 -18.94 -2.09
N PHE A 446 41.87 -17.66 -1.96
CA PHE A 446 42.71 -17.13 -0.87
C PHE A 446 41.97 -17.19 0.47
N ILE A 447 40.69 -16.86 0.48
CA ILE A 447 39.83 -16.97 1.67
C ILE A 447 39.77 -18.44 2.13
N ARG A 448 39.46 -19.38 1.25
CA ARG A 448 39.44 -20.82 1.57
C ARG A 448 40.76 -21.29 2.20
N THR A 449 41.87 -20.88 1.59
CA THR A 449 43.21 -21.31 2.06
C THR A 449 43.55 -20.70 3.43
N ALA A 450 43.03 -19.53 3.77
CA ALA A 450 43.26 -18.87 5.05
C ALA A 450 42.31 -19.36 6.16
N MET A 451 41.18 -19.94 5.79
CA MET A 451 40.17 -20.47 6.72
C MET A 451 40.45 -21.91 7.15
N ASN A 452 41.15 -22.68 6.30
CA ASN A 452 41.67 -24.01 6.57
C ASN A 452 43.08 -23.91 7.20
#